data_b18571c3dd5705a32d2b581eb4230673
#
_entry.id   b18571c3dd5705a32d2b581eb4230673
#
_cell.length_a   1.000
_cell.length_b   1.000
_cell.length_c   1.000
_cell.angle_alpha   90.00
_cell.angle_beta   90.00
_cell.angle_gamma   90.00
#
_symmetry.space_group_name_H-M   'P 1'
#
loop_
_entity.id
_entity.type
_entity.pdbx_description
1 polymer ?
#
loop_
_entity_poly.entity_id
_entity_poly.type
_entity_poly.pdbx_seq_one_letter_code
_entity_poly.pdbx_strand_id
1 'polypeptide(L)'
;GPFGDQLAPITTRLPFGGSEIDRLDGSDIGAVLVEPIQGRGGKIIPSADFLPRLRDWCDQNGALLIFDEIYTGFYRTGKTFACEWDGVIPDLICLGKALSSGFPISACVGKAKVMDAWPESTGEALHTSTFLGHPVGCAMALKSLEILQRPETAAMVAEKGAYLGDKLHALGIGDARGRGLMWGLELSKNAGPLLGSLLKDGLLMLADGPEGNVLSFTPPFTISEEEIDFAIERVSGHLKSARV
;
A
#
# COMPACT_ATOMS: atom_id res chain seq x y z
N GLY A 1 -15.11 3.42 -8.45
CA GLY A 1 -15.40 2.07 -8.00
C GLY A 1 -16.89 1.89 -7.69
N PRO A 2 -17.37 0.67 -7.36
CA PRO A 2 -18.81 0.37 -7.23
C PRO A 2 -19.55 1.17 -6.15
N PHE A 3 -18.85 1.81 -5.23
CA PHE A 3 -19.41 2.63 -4.16
C PHE A 3 -19.24 4.15 -4.41
N GLY A 4 -18.84 4.55 -5.62
CA GLY A 4 -18.54 5.95 -5.93
C GLY A 4 -19.70 6.88 -5.64
N ASP A 5 -20.91 6.49 -6.07
CA ASP A 5 -22.12 7.32 -5.92
C ASP A 5 -22.56 7.46 -4.46
N GLN A 6 -22.26 6.47 -3.62
CA GLN A 6 -22.58 6.50 -2.18
C GLN A 6 -21.62 7.43 -1.41
N LEU A 7 -20.38 7.54 -1.85
CA LEU A 7 -19.36 8.35 -1.19
C LEU A 7 -19.30 9.79 -1.73
N ALA A 8 -19.75 10.02 -2.96
CA ALA A 8 -19.67 11.32 -3.61
C ALA A 8 -20.27 12.50 -2.78
N PRO A 9 -21.38 12.32 -2.03
CA PRO A 9 -21.96 13.40 -1.23
C PRO A 9 -21.12 13.85 -0.04
N ILE A 10 -20.19 13.00 0.44
CA ILE A 10 -19.43 13.21 1.69
C ILE A 10 -17.91 13.20 1.47
N THR A 11 -17.45 13.06 0.23
CA THR A 11 -16.01 12.98 -0.07
C THR A 11 -15.63 13.89 -1.23
N THR A 12 -14.52 14.60 -1.06
CA THR A 12 -13.81 15.28 -2.15
C THR A 12 -12.59 14.43 -2.54
N ARG A 13 -12.49 14.09 -3.82
CA ARG A 13 -11.34 13.32 -4.33
C ARG A 13 -10.35 14.26 -5.00
N LEU A 14 -9.08 14.12 -4.62
CA LEU A 14 -7.97 14.86 -5.19
C LEU A 14 -7.02 13.92 -5.93
N PRO A 15 -6.29 14.40 -6.94
CA PRO A 15 -5.20 13.66 -7.56
C PRO A 15 -4.13 13.29 -6.52
N PHE A 16 -3.64 12.05 -6.59
CA PHE A 16 -2.61 11.59 -5.68
C PHE A 16 -1.27 12.26 -6.02
N GLY A 17 -0.56 12.72 -4.99
CA GLY A 17 0.74 13.39 -5.14
C GLY A 17 0.65 14.86 -5.58
N GLY A 18 -0.56 15.37 -5.83
CA GLY A 18 -0.79 16.75 -6.26
C GLY A 18 -0.77 17.78 -5.11
N SER A 19 -0.91 19.05 -5.48
CA SER A 19 -0.97 20.20 -4.55
C SER A 19 -2.35 20.79 -4.41
N GLU A 20 -3.38 20.13 -4.94
CA GLU A 20 -4.75 20.63 -4.98
C GLU A 20 -5.32 20.87 -3.58
N ILE A 21 -4.82 20.12 -2.58
CA ILE A 21 -5.22 20.28 -1.19
C ILE A 21 -4.94 21.69 -0.66
N ASP A 22 -3.87 22.33 -1.12
CA ASP A 22 -3.47 23.68 -0.66
C ASP A 22 -4.52 24.75 -0.98
N ARG A 23 -5.42 24.47 -1.93
CA ARG A 23 -6.47 25.37 -2.39
C ARG A 23 -7.85 25.03 -1.84
N LEU A 24 -7.94 23.93 -1.08
CA LEU A 24 -9.22 23.51 -0.50
C LEU A 24 -9.55 24.36 0.73
N ASP A 25 -10.80 24.78 0.81
CA ASP A 25 -11.36 25.25 2.07
C ASP A 25 -11.53 24.07 3.01
N GLY A 26 -10.78 24.07 4.10
CA GLY A 26 -10.80 23.01 5.10
C GLY A 26 -11.93 23.07 6.11
N SER A 27 -12.79 24.11 6.07
CA SER A 27 -13.81 24.36 7.10
C SER A 27 -14.80 23.21 7.30
N ASP A 28 -15.09 22.46 6.24
CA ASP A 28 -16.02 21.32 6.25
C ASP A 28 -15.31 19.93 6.11
N ILE A 29 -13.98 19.93 6.19
CA ILE A 29 -13.18 18.70 6.02
C ILE A 29 -12.80 18.14 7.38
N GLY A 30 -13.39 17.00 7.76
CA GLY A 30 -13.06 16.32 9.02
C GLY A 30 -11.82 15.44 8.98
N ALA A 31 -11.47 14.90 7.80
CA ALA A 31 -10.32 14.03 7.66
C ALA A 31 -9.78 13.96 6.23
N VAL A 32 -8.49 13.68 6.11
CA VAL A 32 -7.81 13.31 4.86
C VAL A 32 -7.40 11.85 4.95
N LEU A 33 -7.90 11.01 4.03
CA LEU A 33 -7.54 9.59 3.92
C LEU A 33 -6.65 9.38 2.69
N VAL A 34 -5.48 8.80 2.89
CA VAL A 34 -4.50 8.60 1.81
C VAL A 34 -3.64 7.35 2.05
N GLU A 35 -3.24 6.67 0.97
CA GLU A 35 -2.14 5.70 1.00
C GLU A 35 -0.80 6.46 0.99
N PRO A 36 0.19 6.15 1.84
CA PRO A 36 1.52 6.80 1.76
C PRO A 36 2.25 6.52 0.44
N ILE A 37 2.08 5.34 -0.10
CA ILE A 37 2.46 4.95 -1.46
C ILE A 37 1.23 4.32 -2.09
N GLN A 38 0.81 4.84 -3.23
CA GLN A 38 -0.40 4.34 -3.88
C GLN A 38 -0.16 2.93 -4.43
N GLY A 39 -0.90 1.94 -3.91
CA GLY A 39 -0.72 0.53 -4.23
C GLY A 39 -1.32 0.15 -5.59
N ARG A 40 -2.62 -0.08 -5.62
CA ARG A 40 -3.37 -0.48 -6.83
C ARG A 40 -3.41 0.62 -7.89
N GLY A 41 -3.18 1.86 -7.53
CA GLY A 41 -3.06 2.99 -8.45
C GLY A 41 -1.82 2.93 -9.35
N GLY A 42 -0.89 1.97 -9.17
CA GLY A 42 0.27 1.79 -10.03
C GLY A 42 1.63 1.91 -9.33
N LYS A 43 1.68 1.59 -8.04
CA LYS A 43 2.90 1.68 -7.20
C LYS A 43 3.51 3.08 -7.21
N ILE A 44 2.66 4.10 -7.13
CA ILE A 44 3.10 5.50 -7.23
C ILE A 44 3.70 5.93 -5.90
N ILE A 45 4.96 6.33 -5.95
CA ILE A 45 5.68 6.94 -4.83
C ILE A 45 5.52 8.45 -4.99
N PRO A 46 4.94 9.16 -4.02
CA PRO A 46 4.78 10.60 -4.12
C PRO A 46 6.12 11.31 -3.92
N SER A 47 6.16 12.62 -4.22
CA SER A 47 7.29 13.47 -3.84
C SER A 47 7.46 13.53 -2.32
N ALA A 48 8.69 13.72 -1.84
CA ALA A 48 9.02 13.69 -0.41
C ALA A 48 8.30 14.78 0.43
N ASP A 49 7.79 15.83 -0.21
CA ASP A 49 7.03 16.90 0.42
C ASP A 49 5.51 16.61 0.51
N PHE A 50 5.02 15.56 -0.18
CA PHE A 50 3.58 15.31 -0.27
C PHE A 50 2.93 14.97 1.07
N LEU A 51 3.45 13.96 1.78
CA LEU A 51 2.89 13.58 3.09
C LEU A 51 3.11 14.65 4.17
N PRO A 52 4.28 15.30 4.28
CA PRO A 52 4.45 16.47 5.16
C PRO A 52 3.44 17.58 4.88
N ARG A 53 3.20 17.93 3.62
CA ARG A 53 2.19 18.95 3.23
C ARG A 53 0.79 18.56 3.67
N LEU A 54 0.39 17.29 3.50
CA LEU A 54 -0.92 16.82 3.98
C LEU A 54 -1.02 16.95 5.52
N ARG A 55 0.07 16.66 6.25
CA ARG A 55 0.10 16.80 7.70
C ARG A 55 -0.08 18.25 8.11
N ASP A 56 0.70 19.15 7.50
CA ASP A 56 0.64 20.58 7.78
C ASP A 56 -0.76 21.16 7.47
N TRP A 57 -1.34 20.75 6.35
CA TRP A 57 -2.69 21.17 5.97
C TRP A 57 -3.73 20.69 6.99
N CYS A 58 -3.67 19.41 7.40
CA CYS A 58 -4.59 18.86 8.41
C CYS A 58 -4.46 19.59 9.73
N ASP A 59 -3.23 19.87 10.18
CA ASP A 59 -2.99 20.59 11.44
C ASP A 59 -3.54 22.02 11.41
N GLN A 60 -3.41 22.72 10.28
CA GLN A 60 -3.93 24.08 10.10
C GLN A 60 -5.47 24.14 10.06
N ASN A 61 -6.12 23.09 9.55
CA ASN A 61 -7.57 23.06 9.39
C ASN A 61 -8.31 22.24 10.46
N GLY A 62 -7.58 21.65 11.42
CA GLY A 62 -8.19 20.81 12.44
C GLY A 62 -8.73 19.48 11.93
N ALA A 63 -8.31 19.04 10.74
CA ALA A 63 -8.68 17.79 10.14
C ALA A 63 -7.79 16.64 10.61
N LEU A 64 -8.30 15.41 10.62
CA LEU A 64 -7.51 14.21 10.92
C LEU A 64 -6.75 13.74 9.68
N LEU A 65 -5.49 13.34 9.85
CA LEU A 65 -4.73 12.64 8.82
C LEU A 65 -4.80 11.13 9.06
N ILE A 66 -5.33 10.40 8.08
CA ILE A 66 -5.54 8.95 8.15
C ILE A 66 -4.69 8.29 7.06
N PHE A 67 -3.78 7.38 7.45
CA PHE A 67 -3.02 6.61 6.46
C PHE A 67 -3.62 5.22 6.27
N ASP A 68 -3.86 4.87 5.01
CA ASP A 68 -4.15 3.50 4.59
C ASP A 68 -2.83 2.76 4.34
N GLU A 69 -2.38 2.04 5.34
CA GLU A 69 -1.18 1.18 5.29
C GLU A 69 -1.53 -0.30 5.14
N ILE A 70 -2.75 -0.60 4.71
CA ILE A 70 -3.20 -2.00 4.53
C ILE A 70 -2.29 -2.75 3.56
N TYR A 71 -1.76 -2.06 2.54
CA TYR A 71 -0.87 -2.66 1.56
C TYR A 71 0.61 -2.36 1.81
N THR A 72 0.93 -1.20 2.30
CA THR A 72 2.29 -0.67 2.43
C THR A 72 2.96 -1.00 3.77
N GLY A 73 2.16 -1.31 4.79
CA GLY A 73 2.63 -1.59 6.13
C GLY A 73 3.40 -2.90 6.30
N PHE A 74 3.93 -3.08 7.50
CA PHE A 74 4.62 -4.30 7.94
C PHE A 74 5.80 -4.67 7.05
N TYR A 75 6.73 -3.71 6.85
CA TYR A 75 7.98 -3.85 6.10
C TYR A 75 7.81 -4.05 4.59
N ARG A 76 6.60 -4.04 4.03
CA ARG A 76 6.40 -4.19 2.58
C ARG A 76 7.27 -3.24 1.76
N THR A 77 7.46 -2.02 2.24
CA THR A 77 8.26 -0.97 1.59
C THR A 77 9.66 -0.80 2.21
N GLY A 78 10.07 -1.68 3.13
CA GLY A 78 11.37 -1.63 3.80
C GLY A 78 11.38 -0.88 5.14
N LYS A 79 10.27 -0.27 5.54
CA LYS A 79 10.03 0.31 6.87
C LYS A 79 8.84 -0.39 7.51
N THR A 80 8.68 -0.30 8.83
CA THR A 80 7.51 -0.88 9.51
C THR A 80 6.23 -0.36 8.89
N PHE A 81 6.17 0.95 8.64
CA PHE A 81 5.11 1.62 7.88
C PHE A 81 5.72 2.54 6.83
N ALA A 82 5.05 2.68 5.69
CA ALA A 82 5.57 3.50 4.59
C ALA A 82 5.66 4.98 4.95
N CYS A 83 4.81 5.49 5.82
CA CYS A 83 4.85 6.87 6.31
C CYS A 83 6.16 7.24 7.03
N GLU A 84 6.91 6.25 7.52
CA GLU A 84 8.21 6.48 8.16
C GLU A 84 9.29 6.98 7.18
N TRP A 85 9.10 6.78 5.86
CA TRP A 85 10.03 7.30 4.86
C TRP A 85 10.09 8.83 4.85
N ASP A 86 8.96 9.46 5.12
CA ASP A 86 8.82 10.92 5.11
C ASP A 86 8.69 11.48 6.54
N GLY A 87 8.81 10.63 7.57
CA GLY A 87 8.79 11.02 8.99
C GLY A 87 7.45 11.57 9.47
N VAL A 88 6.35 11.26 8.78
CA VAL A 88 5.02 11.79 9.09
C VAL A 88 4.25 10.83 9.98
N ILE A 89 3.69 11.34 11.07
CA ILE A 89 2.85 10.59 12.01
C ILE A 89 1.39 10.93 11.75
N PRO A 90 0.55 9.96 11.35
CA PRO A 90 -0.88 10.18 11.17
C PRO A 90 -1.63 10.27 12.50
N ASP A 91 -2.89 10.67 12.46
CA ASP A 91 -3.81 10.58 13.58
C ASP A 91 -4.41 9.19 13.71
N LEU A 92 -4.68 8.55 12.58
CA LEU A 92 -5.15 7.17 12.46
C LEU A 92 -4.37 6.42 11.38
N ILE A 93 -4.18 5.12 11.58
CA ILE A 93 -3.57 4.22 10.60
C ILE A 93 -4.44 2.99 10.41
N CYS A 94 -4.74 2.66 9.17
CA CYS A 94 -5.50 1.47 8.79
C CYS A 94 -4.53 0.34 8.43
N LEU A 95 -4.72 -0.83 9.03
CA LEU A 95 -3.85 -1.99 8.93
C LEU A 95 -4.64 -3.24 8.49
N GLY A 96 -3.99 -4.13 7.76
CA GLY A 96 -4.59 -5.38 7.29
C GLY A 96 -3.56 -6.26 6.60
N LYS A 97 -3.99 -7.12 5.67
CA LYS A 97 -3.12 -8.02 4.87
C LYS A 97 -2.01 -8.70 5.70
N ALA A 98 -0.80 -8.13 5.70
CA ALA A 98 0.36 -8.68 6.41
C ALA A 98 0.18 -8.70 7.94
N LEU A 99 -0.79 -7.98 8.50
CA LEU A 99 -1.10 -8.01 9.92
C LEU A 99 -1.28 -9.45 10.44
N SER A 100 -1.92 -10.31 9.67
CA SER A 100 -2.14 -11.72 10.05
C SER A 100 -1.55 -12.72 9.06
N SER A 101 -0.98 -12.25 7.95
CA SER A 101 -0.34 -13.08 6.92
C SER A 101 -1.23 -14.22 6.37
N GLY A 102 -2.55 -13.99 6.28
CA GLY A 102 -3.46 -14.93 5.61
C GLY A 102 -4.85 -15.09 6.24
N PHE A 103 -5.04 -14.74 7.51
CA PHE A 103 -6.37 -14.76 8.12
C PHE A 103 -7.05 -13.39 7.95
N PRO A 104 -8.35 -13.32 7.64
CA PRO A 104 -9.06 -12.04 7.50
C PRO A 104 -9.13 -11.28 8.83
N ILE A 105 -8.33 -10.25 8.96
CA ILE A 105 -8.36 -9.31 10.09
C ILE A 105 -7.88 -7.94 9.61
N SER A 106 -8.44 -6.90 10.16
CA SER A 106 -7.98 -5.53 10.00
C SER A 106 -8.00 -4.81 11.34
N ALA A 107 -7.24 -3.73 11.43
CA ALA A 107 -7.20 -2.88 12.59
C ALA A 107 -7.16 -1.40 12.17
N CYS A 108 -7.77 -0.56 12.99
CA CYS A 108 -7.57 0.88 12.95
C CYS A 108 -6.90 1.27 14.28
N VAL A 109 -5.73 1.87 14.19
CA VAL A 109 -4.94 2.31 15.35
C VAL A 109 -4.81 3.82 15.28
N GLY A 110 -4.98 4.50 16.41
CA GLY A 110 -4.95 5.95 16.41
C GLY A 110 -4.42 6.54 17.71
N LYS A 111 -4.21 7.86 17.69
CA LYS A 111 -3.86 8.63 18.88
C LYS A 111 -4.98 8.49 19.93
N ALA A 112 -4.63 8.28 21.20
CA ALA A 112 -5.60 8.10 22.28
C ALA A 112 -6.72 9.16 22.26
N LYS A 113 -6.34 10.45 22.13
CA LYS A 113 -7.31 11.56 22.05
C LYS A 113 -8.37 11.38 20.94
N VAL A 114 -7.99 10.77 19.81
CA VAL A 114 -8.92 10.53 18.68
C VAL A 114 -9.78 9.31 18.97
N MET A 115 -9.18 8.24 19.49
CA MET A 115 -9.90 7.00 19.80
C MET A 115 -10.87 7.19 20.99
N ASP A 116 -10.49 7.97 21.98
CA ASP A 116 -11.30 8.28 23.17
C ASP A 116 -12.46 9.26 22.87
N ALA A 117 -12.49 9.89 21.68
CA ALA A 117 -13.63 10.68 21.23
C ALA A 117 -14.86 9.82 20.89
N TRP A 118 -14.70 8.49 20.82
CA TRP A 118 -15.80 7.56 20.67
C TRP A 118 -16.68 7.61 21.94
N PRO A 119 -17.99 7.86 21.82
CA PRO A 119 -18.82 8.03 23.00
C PRO A 119 -18.92 6.74 23.84
N GLU A 120 -19.14 6.92 25.13
CA GLU A 120 -19.37 5.77 26.03
C GLU A 120 -20.55 4.92 25.56
N SER A 121 -20.41 3.60 25.71
CA SER A 121 -21.46 2.67 25.36
C SER A 121 -22.65 2.80 26.31
N THR A 122 -23.84 2.93 25.76
CA THR A 122 -25.10 2.90 26.52
C THR A 122 -25.63 1.49 26.75
N GLY A 123 -24.81 0.45 26.52
CA GLY A 123 -25.16 -0.98 26.66
C GLY A 123 -25.09 -1.74 25.36
N GLU A 124 -25.08 -1.05 24.20
CA GLU A 124 -24.87 -1.65 22.88
C GLU A 124 -23.60 -1.09 22.23
N ALA A 125 -22.90 -1.91 21.43
CA ALA A 125 -21.74 -1.46 20.69
C ALA A 125 -22.17 -0.49 19.59
N LEU A 126 -21.61 0.72 19.58
CA LEU A 126 -21.87 1.73 18.54
C LEU A 126 -21.36 1.31 17.17
N HIS A 127 -20.30 0.52 17.15
CA HIS A 127 -19.76 -0.12 15.96
C HIS A 127 -19.37 -1.55 16.28
N THR A 128 -19.89 -2.51 15.51
CA THR A 128 -19.59 -3.93 15.70
C THR A 128 -19.66 -4.69 14.39
N SER A 129 -19.05 -5.87 14.37
CA SER A 129 -19.25 -6.89 13.35
C SER A 129 -19.11 -8.28 13.97
N THR A 130 -19.71 -9.29 13.34
CA THR A 130 -19.72 -10.68 13.85
C THR A 130 -18.31 -11.22 14.13
N PHE A 131 -17.33 -10.81 13.37
CA PHE A 131 -15.94 -11.31 13.45
C PHE A 131 -14.97 -10.31 14.07
N LEU A 132 -15.45 -9.24 14.68
CA LEU A 132 -14.60 -8.26 15.35
C LEU A 132 -13.86 -8.91 16.51
N GLY A 133 -12.54 -8.77 16.53
CA GLY A 133 -11.69 -9.37 17.56
C GLY A 133 -11.62 -10.92 17.52
N HIS A 134 -11.81 -11.53 16.33
CA HIS A 134 -11.79 -12.98 16.17
C HIS A 134 -10.52 -13.61 16.78
N PRO A 135 -10.64 -14.56 17.74
CA PRO A 135 -9.49 -15.06 18.50
C PRO A 135 -8.39 -15.67 17.64
N VAL A 136 -8.75 -16.45 16.60
CA VAL A 136 -7.76 -17.03 15.67
C VAL A 136 -7.04 -15.93 14.89
N GLY A 137 -7.79 -14.93 14.38
CA GLY A 137 -7.21 -13.79 13.68
C GLY A 137 -6.23 -13.01 14.56
N CYS A 138 -6.61 -12.75 15.81
CA CYS A 138 -5.74 -12.09 16.78
C CYS A 138 -4.48 -12.91 17.10
N ALA A 139 -4.62 -14.22 17.31
CA ALA A 139 -3.47 -15.10 17.55
C ALA A 139 -2.50 -15.14 16.35
N MET A 140 -3.03 -15.20 15.13
CA MET A 140 -2.23 -15.12 13.90
C MET A 140 -1.57 -13.75 13.76
N ALA A 141 -2.27 -12.67 14.05
CA ALA A 141 -1.71 -11.32 14.02
C ALA A 141 -0.56 -11.17 15.02
N LEU A 142 -0.73 -11.62 16.25
CA LEU A 142 0.35 -11.62 17.25
C LEU A 142 1.59 -12.39 16.76
N LYS A 143 1.39 -13.57 16.19
CA LYS A 143 2.52 -14.38 15.66
C LYS A 143 3.16 -13.74 14.43
N SER A 144 2.37 -13.13 13.55
CA SER A 144 2.87 -12.36 12.41
C SER A 144 3.74 -11.18 12.88
N LEU A 145 3.27 -10.41 13.85
CA LEU A 145 4.02 -9.29 14.42
C LEU A 145 5.33 -9.74 15.05
N GLU A 146 5.33 -10.83 15.84
CA GLU A 146 6.53 -11.41 16.44
C GLU A 146 7.59 -11.77 15.37
N ILE A 147 7.16 -12.32 14.23
CA ILE A 147 8.06 -12.68 13.13
C ILE A 147 8.55 -11.43 12.41
N LEU A 148 7.66 -10.50 12.09
CA LEU A 148 7.98 -9.31 11.32
C LEU A 148 8.86 -8.31 12.08
N GLN A 149 8.77 -8.27 13.40
CA GLN A 149 9.60 -7.40 14.26
C GLN A 149 11.02 -7.93 14.48
N ARG A 150 11.40 -9.05 13.88
CA ARG A 150 12.78 -9.55 13.98
C ARG A 150 13.75 -8.55 13.35
N PRO A 151 14.93 -8.34 13.97
CA PRO A 151 15.88 -7.33 13.51
C PRO A 151 16.31 -7.49 12.03
N GLU A 152 16.36 -8.72 11.55
CA GLU A 152 16.76 -9.04 10.18
C GLU A 152 15.69 -8.72 9.12
N THR A 153 14.41 -8.56 9.49
CA THR A 153 13.33 -8.39 8.51
C THR A 153 13.51 -7.15 7.64
N ALA A 154 13.81 -6.01 8.26
CA ALA A 154 13.99 -4.76 7.53
C ALA A 154 15.17 -4.83 6.55
N ALA A 155 16.31 -5.38 7.00
CA ALA A 155 17.51 -5.53 6.18
C ALA A 155 17.27 -6.47 5.00
N MET A 156 16.62 -7.63 5.24
CA MET A 156 16.28 -8.60 4.21
C MET A 156 15.36 -8.00 3.13
N VAL A 157 14.34 -7.23 3.54
CA VAL A 157 13.42 -6.59 2.58
C VAL A 157 14.13 -5.49 1.79
N ALA A 158 15.03 -4.74 2.43
CA ALA A 158 15.80 -3.70 1.75
C ALA A 158 16.76 -4.30 0.70
N GLU A 159 17.50 -5.37 1.06
CA GLU A 159 18.44 -6.07 0.17
C GLU A 159 17.73 -6.66 -1.05
N LYS A 160 16.71 -7.51 -0.82
CA LYS A 160 15.94 -8.13 -1.89
C LYS A 160 15.16 -7.11 -2.72
N GLY A 161 14.69 -6.04 -2.09
CA GLY A 161 14.00 -4.96 -2.76
C GLY A 161 14.93 -4.16 -3.69
N ALA A 162 16.16 -3.89 -3.27
CA ALA A 162 17.19 -3.28 -4.11
C ALA A 162 17.53 -4.19 -5.30
N TYR A 163 17.77 -5.50 -5.03
CA TYR A 163 18.04 -6.48 -6.08
C TYR A 163 16.92 -6.54 -7.13
N LEU A 164 15.67 -6.65 -6.70
CA LEU A 164 14.51 -6.63 -7.61
C LEU A 164 14.43 -5.33 -8.41
N GLY A 165 14.65 -4.17 -7.76
CA GLY A 165 14.63 -2.87 -8.41
C GLY A 165 15.72 -2.75 -9.48
N ASP A 166 16.94 -3.15 -9.19
CA ASP A 166 18.06 -3.14 -10.13
C ASP A 166 17.76 -4.02 -11.36
N LYS A 167 17.20 -5.20 -11.15
CA LYS A 167 16.78 -6.09 -12.25
C LYS A 167 15.69 -5.48 -13.12
N LEU A 168 14.69 -4.83 -12.50
CA LEU A 168 13.61 -4.16 -13.24
C LEU A 168 14.15 -2.99 -14.06
N HIS A 169 15.01 -2.15 -13.49
CA HIS A 169 15.64 -1.05 -14.21
C HIS A 169 16.54 -1.54 -15.36
N ALA A 170 17.27 -2.63 -15.14
CA ALA A 170 18.14 -3.24 -16.15
C ALA A 170 17.38 -3.79 -17.37
N LEU A 171 16.06 -4.03 -17.27
CA LEU A 171 15.24 -4.41 -18.43
C LEU A 171 15.25 -3.33 -19.51
N GLY A 172 15.36 -2.04 -19.14
CA GLY A 172 15.27 -0.92 -20.06
C GLY A 172 13.92 -0.82 -20.79
N ILE A 173 12.86 -1.38 -20.21
CA ILE A 173 11.51 -1.43 -20.76
C ILE A 173 10.58 -0.78 -19.75
N GLY A 174 9.76 0.17 -20.20
CA GLY A 174 8.81 0.86 -19.33
C GLY A 174 9.45 1.73 -18.26
N ASP A 175 8.67 2.10 -17.24
CA ASP A 175 9.11 2.83 -16.06
C ASP A 175 8.99 1.94 -14.82
N ALA A 176 10.12 1.63 -14.19
CA ALA A 176 10.15 0.83 -12.97
C ALA A 176 10.20 1.73 -11.74
N ARG A 177 9.28 1.55 -10.81
CA ARG A 177 9.22 2.30 -9.55
C ARG A 177 8.78 1.42 -8.40
N GLY A 178 9.31 1.67 -7.21
CA GLY A 178 8.98 0.88 -6.04
C GLY A 178 9.84 1.19 -4.83
N ARG A 179 9.50 0.56 -3.71
CA ARG A 179 10.31 0.56 -2.47
C ARG A 179 10.18 -0.81 -1.79
N GLY A 180 11.27 -1.32 -1.22
CA GLY A 180 11.31 -2.64 -0.62
C GLY A 180 10.84 -3.71 -1.61
N LEU A 181 9.94 -4.57 -1.19
CA LEU A 181 9.34 -5.61 -2.05
C LEU A 181 7.95 -5.20 -2.59
N MET A 182 7.82 -3.95 -3.01
CA MET A 182 6.63 -3.39 -3.65
C MET A 182 7.03 -2.58 -4.88
N TRP A 183 7.04 -3.21 -6.05
CA TRP A 183 7.47 -2.63 -7.32
C TRP A 183 6.37 -2.68 -8.38
N GLY A 184 6.40 -1.72 -9.29
CA GLY A 184 5.61 -1.67 -10.50
C GLY A 184 6.51 -1.43 -11.70
N LEU A 185 6.21 -2.10 -12.80
CA LEU A 185 6.78 -1.85 -14.12
C LEU A 185 5.66 -1.31 -15.01
N GLU A 186 5.66 -0.02 -15.27
CA GLU A 186 4.66 0.61 -16.13
C GLU A 186 5.02 0.41 -17.59
N LEU A 187 4.08 -0.12 -18.35
CA LEU A 187 4.19 -0.40 -19.78
C LEU A 187 3.43 0.63 -20.59
N SER A 188 3.75 0.73 -21.88
CA SER A 188 3.03 1.61 -22.82
C SER A 188 1.61 1.13 -23.13
N LYS A 189 1.26 -0.13 -22.79
CA LYS A 189 -0.03 -0.77 -23.07
C LYS A 189 -0.52 -1.54 -21.85
N ASN A 190 -1.81 -1.87 -21.85
CA ASN A 190 -2.42 -2.70 -20.83
C ASN A 190 -1.69 -4.05 -20.68
N ALA A 191 -1.34 -4.39 -19.44
CA ALA A 191 -0.59 -5.60 -19.10
C ALA A 191 -1.47 -6.87 -19.00
N GLY A 192 -2.80 -6.72 -18.98
CA GLY A 192 -3.74 -7.83 -18.83
C GLY A 192 -3.50 -9.01 -19.78
N PRO A 193 -3.26 -8.79 -21.09
CA PRO A 193 -2.96 -9.86 -22.04
C PRO A 193 -1.72 -10.69 -21.66
N LEU A 194 -0.75 -10.10 -20.94
CA LEU A 194 0.47 -10.81 -20.52
C LEU A 194 0.22 -11.75 -19.35
N LEU A 195 -0.73 -11.44 -18.49
CA LEU A 195 -0.96 -12.18 -17.23
C LEU A 195 -1.26 -13.66 -17.49
N GLY A 196 -2.05 -13.99 -18.54
CA GLY A 196 -2.37 -15.36 -18.88
C GLY A 196 -1.16 -16.17 -19.37
N SER A 197 -0.22 -15.53 -20.05
CA SER A 197 1.02 -16.17 -20.51
C SER A 197 2.00 -16.34 -19.35
N LEU A 198 2.15 -15.32 -18.52
CA LEU A 198 2.99 -15.38 -17.31
C LEU A 198 2.50 -16.43 -16.32
N LEU A 199 1.18 -16.59 -16.17
CA LEU A 199 0.60 -17.65 -15.34
C LEU A 199 0.95 -19.06 -15.87
N LYS A 200 0.95 -19.29 -17.18
CA LYS A 200 1.37 -20.55 -17.77
C LYS A 200 2.85 -20.85 -17.53
N ASP A 201 3.66 -19.81 -17.40
CA ASP A 201 5.08 -19.92 -17.06
C ASP A 201 5.33 -20.02 -15.54
N GLY A 202 4.28 -20.11 -14.73
CA GLY A 202 4.36 -20.26 -13.28
C GLY A 202 4.41 -18.95 -12.49
N LEU A 203 4.15 -17.79 -13.12
CA LEU A 203 4.14 -16.48 -12.47
C LEU A 203 2.70 -15.99 -12.24
N LEU A 204 2.30 -15.92 -10.97
CA LEU A 204 1.06 -15.27 -10.56
C LEU A 204 1.31 -13.78 -10.36
N MET A 205 0.85 -12.96 -11.28
CA MET A 205 1.03 -11.52 -11.27
C MET A 205 -0.29 -10.77 -11.40
N LEU A 206 -0.27 -9.46 -11.11
CA LEU A 206 -1.42 -8.57 -11.24
C LEU A 206 -1.05 -7.39 -12.14
N ALA A 207 -2.07 -6.85 -12.81
CA ALA A 207 -2.01 -5.57 -13.47
C ALA A 207 -2.63 -4.50 -12.58
N ASP A 208 -1.90 -3.43 -12.35
CA ASP A 208 -2.27 -2.25 -11.58
C ASP A 208 -2.31 -1.01 -12.47
N GLY A 209 -2.64 0.14 -11.88
CA GLY A 209 -2.81 1.40 -12.60
C GLY A 209 -4.21 1.57 -13.18
N PRO A 210 -4.63 2.81 -13.44
CA PRO A 210 -5.95 3.10 -14.01
C PRO A 210 -6.20 2.41 -15.36
N GLU A 211 -5.15 2.31 -16.19
CA GLU A 211 -5.17 1.69 -17.51
C GLU A 211 -4.84 0.18 -17.46
N GLY A 212 -4.56 -0.38 -16.28
CA GLY A 212 -4.09 -1.76 -16.13
C GLY A 212 -2.75 -2.02 -16.81
N ASN A 213 -1.91 -1.00 -16.93
CA ASN A 213 -0.64 -1.02 -17.65
C ASN A 213 0.59 -1.18 -16.75
N VAL A 214 0.39 -1.39 -15.45
CA VAL A 214 1.50 -1.58 -14.50
C VAL A 214 1.56 -3.04 -14.06
N LEU A 215 2.60 -3.77 -14.45
CA LEU A 215 2.90 -5.09 -13.88
C LEU A 215 3.34 -4.94 -12.43
N SER A 216 2.66 -5.63 -11.53
CA SER A 216 2.85 -5.54 -10.08
C SER A 216 3.76 -6.65 -9.57
N PHE A 217 4.85 -6.26 -8.89
CA PHE A 217 5.80 -7.15 -8.23
C PHE A 217 5.71 -6.95 -6.72
N THR A 218 5.06 -7.88 -6.06
CA THR A 218 4.89 -7.88 -4.60
C THR A 218 5.12 -9.29 -4.05
N PRO A 219 6.33 -9.83 -4.22
CA PRO A 219 6.63 -11.19 -3.81
C PRO A 219 6.60 -11.35 -2.28
N PRO A 220 6.56 -12.58 -1.79
CA PRO A 220 6.74 -12.85 -0.36
C PRO A 220 8.14 -12.43 0.10
N PHE A 221 8.30 -12.12 1.39
CA PHE A 221 9.62 -11.74 1.95
C PHE A 221 10.65 -12.87 1.86
N THR A 222 10.18 -14.11 1.78
CA THR A 222 11.00 -15.31 1.64
C THR A 222 11.53 -15.54 0.24
N ILE A 223 11.13 -14.74 -0.77
CA ILE A 223 11.59 -14.92 -2.14
C ILE A 223 13.12 -14.97 -2.21
N SER A 224 13.68 -15.85 -3.01
CA SER A 224 15.12 -15.91 -3.28
C SER A 224 15.52 -15.05 -4.48
N GLU A 225 16.82 -14.80 -4.64
CA GLU A 225 17.33 -14.09 -5.83
C GLU A 225 17.11 -14.90 -7.10
N GLU A 226 17.23 -16.23 -7.03
CA GLU A 226 16.95 -17.11 -8.17
C GLU A 226 15.49 -17.04 -8.60
N GLU A 227 14.55 -16.92 -7.66
CA GLU A 227 13.13 -16.74 -7.97
C GLU A 227 12.85 -15.35 -8.56
N ILE A 228 13.56 -14.32 -8.10
CA ILE A 228 13.51 -12.98 -8.71
C ILE A 228 14.03 -13.05 -10.15
N ASP A 229 15.20 -13.66 -10.37
CA ASP A 229 15.81 -13.80 -11.68
C ASP A 229 14.89 -14.58 -12.64
N PHE A 230 14.31 -15.67 -12.17
CA PHE A 230 13.31 -16.43 -12.93
C PHE A 230 12.14 -15.55 -13.35
N ALA A 231 11.57 -14.77 -12.43
CA ALA A 231 10.44 -13.88 -12.74
C ALA A 231 10.82 -12.81 -13.77
N ILE A 232 11.99 -12.19 -13.61
CA ILE A 232 12.50 -11.16 -14.53
C ILE A 232 12.75 -11.74 -15.93
N GLU A 233 13.35 -12.93 -16.03
CA GLU A 233 13.58 -13.61 -17.30
C GLU A 233 12.27 -13.85 -18.06
N ARG A 234 11.25 -14.40 -17.40
CA ARG A 234 9.93 -14.67 -18.01
C ARG A 234 9.24 -13.40 -18.45
N VAL A 235 9.21 -12.38 -17.61
CA VAL A 235 8.63 -11.09 -17.98
C VAL A 235 9.36 -10.48 -19.17
N SER A 236 10.70 -10.45 -19.17
CA SER A 236 11.52 -9.94 -20.28
C SER A 236 11.24 -10.67 -21.60
N GLY A 237 11.15 -12.00 -21.53
CA GLY A 237 10.87 -12.84 -22.72
C GLY A 237 9.55 -12.47 -23.38
N HIS A 238 8.47 -12.32 -22.59
CA HIS A 238 7.16 -11.93 -23.13
C HIS A 238 7.12 -10.49 -23.63
N LEU A 239 7.75 -9.54 -22.92
CA LEU A 239 7.77 -8.14 -23.35
C LEU A 239 8.52 -7.95 -24.67
N LYS A 240 9.67 -8.62 -24.86
CA LYS A 240 10.43 -8.58 -26.12
C LYS A 240 9.66 -9.22 -27.29
N SER A 241 8.95 -10.30 -27.02
CA SER A 241 8.15 -11.01 -28.03
C SER A 241 6.91 -10.23 -28.47
N ALA A 242 6.30 -9.49 -27.54
CA ALA A 242 5.09 -8.70 -27.79
C ALA A 242 5.35 -7.37 -28.53
N ARG A 243 6.61 -6.96 -28.76
CA ARG A 243 7.00 -5.64 -29.30
C ARG A 243 6.23 -4.48 -28.62
N VAL A 244 6.16 -4.53 -27.29
CA VAL A 244 5.44 -3.57 -26.45
C VAL A 244 6.35 -2.41 -26.10
#